data_00b100abd9e1cf0b3cae815e6dd23801
#
_entry.id   00b100abd9e1cf0b3cae815e6dd23801
#
_cell.length_a   1.000
_cell.length_b   1.000
_cell.length_c   1.000
_cell.angle_alpha   90.00
_cell.angle_beta   90.00
_cell.angle_gamma   90.00
#
_symmetry.space_group_name_H-M   'P 1'
#
loop_
_entity.id
_entity.type
_entity.pdbx_description
1 polymer ?
#
loop_
_entity_poly.entity_id
_entity_poly.type
_entity_poly.pdbx_seq_one_letter_code
_entity_poly.pdbx_strand_id
1 'polypeptide(L)' 'MEAYFMSDINVEYLTGPDLDRRYKRSSQTRWRWSKDPELGFPRPIRIKNRLLYRRADVEEFERRMAAASYIAKKTEAA' A
#
# COMPACT_ATOMS: atom_id res chain seq x y z
N MET A 1 -3.77 -28.08 -8.58
CA MET A 1 -2.64 -27.66 -7.75
C MET A 1 -1.87 -26.53 -8.36
N GLU A 2 -1.53 -26.62 -9.62
CA GLU A 2 -0.78 -25.55 -10.27
C GLU A 2 -1.52 -24.24 -10.27
N ALA A 3 -2.80 -24.28 -10.57
CA ALA A 3 -3.60 -23.07 -10.58
C ALA A 3 -3.62 -22.42 -9.19
N TYR A 4 -3.74 -23.25 -8.18
CA TYR A 4 -3.72 -22.75 -6.81
C TYR A 4 -2.37 -22.16 -6.47
N PHE A 5 -1.31 -22.80 -6.88
CA PHE A 5 0.03 -22.32 -6.64
C PHE A 5 0.26 -20.98 -7.33
N MET A 6 -0.22 -20.86 -8.56
CA MET A 6 -0.10 -19.61 -9.30
C MET A 6 -0.80 -18.47 -8.60
N SER A 7 -1.95 -18.76 -8.00
CA SER A 7 -2.67 -17.75 -7.26
C SER A 7 -1.84 -17.21 -6.11
N ASP A 8 -1.09 -18.09 -5.43
CA ASP A 8 -0.28 -17.69 -4.30
C ASP A 8 0.81 -16.72 -4.71
N ILE A 9 1.33 -16.88 -5.90
CA ILE A 9 2.40 -15.99 -6.38
C ILE A 9 1.89 -14.56 -6.49
N ASN A 10 0.62 -14.39 -6.88
CA ASN A 10 0.05 -13.07 -7.10
C ASN A 10 -0.56 -12.47 -5.84
N VAL A 11 -0.67 -13.25 -4.78
CA VAL A 11 -1.28 -12.77 -3.55
C VAL A 11 -0.24 -12.80 -2.45
N GLU A 12 0.35 -11.67 -2.21
CA GLU A 12 1.34 -11.53 -1.16
C GLU A 12 0.83 -10.54 -0.14
N TYR A 13 1.10 -10.81 1.13
CA TYR A 13 0.65 -9.96 2.20
C TYR A 13 1.85 -9.28 2.86
N LEU A 14 1.65 -8.02 3.22
CA LEU A 14 2.66 -7.24 3.89
C LEU A 14 2.15 -6.87 5.28
N THR A 15 3.05 -6.87 6.23
CA THR A 15 2.69 -6.43 7.59
C THR A 15 2.86 -4.93 7.70
N GLY A 16 2.39 -4.38 8.84
CA GLY A 16 2.62 -2.97 9.10
C GLY A 16 4.10 -2.61 9.09
N PRO A 17 4.93 -3.35 9.82
CA PRO A 17 6.37 -3.08 9.78
C PRO A 17 6.98 -3.19 8.39
N ASP A 18 6.44 -4.08 7.55
CA ASP A 18 6.92 -4.15 6.16
C ASP A 18 6.67 -2.83 5.44
N LEU A 19 5.50 -2.24 5.65
CA LEU A 19 5.18 -0.96 5.03
C LEU A 19 6.05 0.15 5.59
N ASP A 20 6.33 0.11 6.89
CA ASP A 20 7.19 1.10 7.50
C ASP A 20 8.57 1.09 6.84
N ARG A 21 9.10 -0.11 6.61
CA ARG A 21 10.38 -0.25 5.94
C ARG A 21 10.32 0.16 4.48
N ARG A 22 9.22 -0.20 3.83
CA ARG A 22 9.05 0.10 2.41
C ARG A 22 9.04 1.60 2.17
N TYR A 23 8.38 2.35 3.03
CA TYR A 23 8.28 3.79 2.88
C TYR A 23 9.27 4.54 3.73
N LYS A 24 10.05 3.83 4.53
CA LYS A 24 11.03 4.43 5.43
C LYS A 24 10.38 5.45 6.34
N ARG A 25 9.28 5.07 6.94
CA ARG A 25 8.52 5.92 7.83
C ARG A 25 8.18 5.16 9.10
N SER A 26 7.82 5.90 10.14
CA SER A 26 7.46 5.31 11.41
C SER A 26 6.03 4.75 11.35
N SER A 27 5.72 3.91 12.34
CA SER A 27 4.37 3.37 12.45
C SER A 27 3.36 4.48 12.73
N GLN A 28 3.80 5.54 13.38
CA GLN A 28 2.93 6.69 13.64
C GLN A 28 2.53 7.36 12.33
N THR A 29 3.46 7.52 11.43
CA THR A 29 3.16 8.11 10.12
C THR A 29 2.21 7.22 9.36
N ARG A 30 2.46 5.90 9.38
CA ARG A 30 1.56 4.96 8.71
C ARG A 30 0.16 5.06 9.29
N TRP A 31 0.05 5.18 10.61
CA TRP A 31 -1.25 5.29 11.24
C TRP A 31 -1.98 6.54 10.78
N ARG A 32 -1.27 7.66 10.70
CA ARG A 32 -1.88 8.90 10.22
C ARG A 32 -2.35 8.78 8.78
N TRP A 33 -1.54 8.14 7.95
CA TRP A 33 -1.93 7.94 6.56
C TRP A 33 -3.19 7.09 6.45
N SER A 34 -3.32 6.09 7.31
CA SER A 34 -4.48 5.21 7.28
C SER A 34 -5.74 5.92 7.71
N LYS A 35 -5.62 7.02 8.43
CA LYS A 35 -6.77 7.80 8.87
C LYS A 35 -7.15 8.90 7.90
N ASP A 36 -6.35 9.14 6.91
CA ASP A 36 -6.60 10.22 5.94
C ASP A 36 -7.48 9.70 4.82
N PRO A 37 -8.75 10.12 4.78
CA PRO A 37 -9.66 9.60 3.75
C PRO A 37 -9.29 10.03 2.34
N GLU A 38 -8.62 11.15 2.20
CA GLU A 38 -8.25 11.65 0.87
C GLU A 38 -7.03 10.94 0.31
N LEU A 39 -6.21 10.39 1.20
CA LEU A 39 -5.01 9.71 0.75
C LEU A 39 -5.33 8.39 0.08
N GLY A 40 -6.34 7.69 0.58
CA GLY A 40 -6.71 6.40 0.01
C GLY A 40 -5.71 5.31 0.35
N PHE A 41 -5.15 5.35 1.54
CA PHE A 41 -4.20 4.34 1.97
C PHE A 41 -4.86 2.96 1.98
N PRO A 42 -4.15 1.90 1.60
CA PRO A 42 -4.76 0.57 1.53
C PRO A 42 -5.29 0.13 2.89
N ARG A 43 -6.37 -0.61 2.86
CA ARG A 43 -6.99 -1.12 4.07
C ARG A 43 -6.45 -2.50 4.38
N PRO A 44 -6.09 -2.76 5.64
CA PRO A 44 -5.59 -4.07 6.02
C PRO A 44 -6.70 -5.09 6.15
N ILE A 45 -6.33 -6.34 5.98
CA ILE A 45 -7.19 -7.48 6.28
C ILE A 45 -6.80 -7.98 7.66
N ARG A 46 -7.78 -8.18 8.51
CA ARG A 46 -7.52 -8.68 9.85
C ARG A 46 -7.69 -10.21 9.86
N ILE A 47 -6.62 -10.90 10.21
CA ILE A 47 -6.66 -12.33 10.40
C ILE A 47 -6.22 -12.58 11.84
N LYS A 48 -7.19 -12.96 12.67
CA LYS A 48 -7.00 -13.06 14.11
C LYS A 48 -6.52 -11.72 14.62
N ASN A 49 -5.34 -11.66 15.22
CA ASN A 49 -4.84 -10.42 15.76
C ASN A 49 -3.84 -9.73 14.86
N ARG A 50 -3.74 -10.17 13.62
CA ARG A 50 -2.76 -9.64 12.69
C ARG A 50 -3.42 -8.83 11.61
N LEU A 51 -2.84 -7.69 11.32
CA LEU A 51 -3.26 -6.85 10.20
C LEU A 51 -2.30 -7.08 9.04
N LEU A 52 -2.86 -7.49 7.91
CA LEU A 52 -2.08 -7.79 6.72
C LEU A 52 -2.60 -6.95 5.57
N TYR A 53 -1.67 -6.41 4.79
CA TYR A 53 -2.00 -5.60 3.63
C TYR A 53 -1.73 -6.40 2.37
N ARG A 54 -2.69 -6.44 1.47
CA ARG A 54 -2.48 -7.14 0.20
C ARG A 54 -1.51 -6.32 -0.65
N ARG A 55 -0.51 -7.00 -1.20
CA ARG A 55 0.49 -6.31 -2.00
C ARG A 55 -0.16 -5.60 -3.19
N ALA A 56 -1.17 -6.21 -3.79
CA ALA A 56 -1.86 -5.60 -4.92
C ALA A 56 -2.48 -4.25 -4.54
N ASP A 57 -3.07 -4.17 -3.34
CA ASP A 57 -3.65 -2.93 -2.87
C ASP A 57 -2.59 -1.87 -2.62
N VAL A 58 -1.46 -2.28 -2.08
CA VAL A 58 -0.35 -1.38 -1.81
C VAL A 58 0.20 -0.82 -3.12
N GLU A 59 0.39 -1.69 -4.10
CA GLU A 59 0.91 -1.25 -5.39
C GLU A 59 -0.07 -0.35 -6.12
N GLU A 60 -1.35 -0.63 -5.98
CA GLU A 60 -2.37 0.24 -6.57
C GLU A 60 -2.34 1.63 -5.95
N PHE A 61 -2.19 1.68 -4.62
CA PHE A 61 -2.07 2.95 -3.93
C PHE A 61 -0.85 3.71 -4.42
N GLU A 62 0.28 3.02 -4.57
CA GLU A 62 1.51 3.65 -5.01
C GLU A 62 1.37 4.17 -6.43
N ARG A 63 0.68 3.42 -7.29
CA ARG A 63 0.45 3.85 -8.66
C ARG A 63 -0.33 5.14 -8.71
N ARG A 64 -1.37 5.24 -7.89
CA ARG A 64 -2.18 6.45 -7.84
C ARG A 64 -1.39 7.65 -7.31
N MET A 65 -0.57 7.40 -6.30
CA MET A 65 0.25 8.47 -5.75
C MET A 65 1.29 8.95 -6.75
N ALA A 66 1.90 8.02 -7.46
CA ALA A 66 2.90 8.37 -8.47
C ALA A 66 2.26 9.18 -9.59
N ALA A 67 1.10 8.76 -10.06
CA ALA A 67 0.42 9.48 -11.13
C ALA A 67 0.08 10.90 -10.70
N ALA A 68 -0.44 11.05 -9.49
CA ALA A 68 -0.79 12.38 -8.98
C ALA A 68 0.45 13.26 -8.86
N SER A 69 1.56 12.68 -8.41
CA SER A 69 2.81 13.42 -8.26
C SER A 69 3.35 13.88 -9.60
N TYR A 70 3.30 13.00 -10.59
CA TYR A 70 3.76 13.37 -11.92
C TYR A 70 2.93 14.48 -12.53
N ILE A 71 1.63 14.42 -12.35
CA ILE A 71 0.75 15.46 -12.87
C ILE A 71 1.04 16.79 -12.20
N ALA A 72 1.18 16.79 -10.88
CA ALA A 72 1.46 18.00 -10.14
C ALA A 72 2.81 18.60 -10.56
N LYS A 73 3.81 17.75 -10.73
CA LYS A 73 5.13 18.18 -11.13
C LYS A 73 5.10 18.80 -12.52
N LYS A 74 4.36 18.18 -13.42
CA LYS A 74 4.22 18.68 -14.77
C LYS A 74 3.59 20.06 -14.77
N THR A 75 2.58 20.23 -13.96
CA THR A 75 1.90 21.52 -13.85
C THR A 75 2.85 22.58 -13.33
N GLU A 76 3.68 22.24 -12.38
CA GLU A 76 4.63 23.20 -11.85
C GLU A 76 5.68 23.58 -12.87
N ALA A 77 6.09 22.63 -13.68
CA ALA A 77 7.11 22.89 -14.70
C ALA A 77 6.58 23.77 -15.81
N ALA A 78 5.30 23.67 -16.06
CA ALA A 78 4.67 24.48 -17.08
C ALA A 78 4.49 25.91 -16.63
#